data_00819ee1911bdfc26d588d2258f0deeb
#
_entry.id   00819ee1911bdfc26d588d2258f0deeb
#
_cell.length_a   1.000
_cell.length_b   1.000
_cell.length_c   1.000
_cell.angle_alpha   90.00
_cell.angle_beta   90.00
_cell.angle_gamma   90.00
#
_symmetry.space_group_name_H-M   'P 1'
#
loop_
_entity.id
_entity.type
_entity.pdbx_description
1 polymer ?
#
loop_
_entity_poly.entity_id
_entity_poly.type
_entity_poly.pdbx_seq_one_letter_code
_entity_poly.pdbx_strand_id
1 'polypeptide(L)'
;MKSLLIQTFCLLFLCLGTVRAQQYQLASPNGKLSVTVDAGEALTWQIAHDGTTVLQPSAIALQGRDEKSAKKAITFGKNVKVIRAERKSVESSFPTPLYKKASVKDVYNQLTLKCRGGYSVQFRAYDDGAAYRFISEQNKPFIVLNETADFNFDKDYQAFVPYINDNRNGERYCFSFESYYDEAPLSKMYTDSLSITPLMVCLDGGKKAVIMEAGLENYPGMFLTVNPQTRQGVQAAFAPYPLEEIIG
;
A
#
# COMPACT_ATOMS: atom_id res chain seq x y z
N MET A 1 -18.37 71.96 14.72
CA MET A 1 -18.38 70.71 15.50
C MET A 1 -18.46 69.56 14.49
N LYS A 2 -17.31 68.96 14.21
CA LYS A 2 -17.21 67.86 13.27
C LYS A 2 -17.12 66.54 14.05
N SER A 3 -18.14 65.70 13.88
CA SER A 3 -18.24 64.37 14.48
C SER A 3 -17.29 63.38 13.73
N LEU A 4 -16.36 62.79 14.45
CA LEU A 4 -15.41 61.82 13.95
C LEU A 4 -16.00 60.45 14.19
N LEU A 5 -16.46 59.78 13.11
CA LEU A 5 -16.89 58.38 13.13
C LEU A 5 -15.67 57.48 13.04
N ILE A 6 -15.32 56.82 14.12
CA ILE A 6 -14.29 55.77 14.15
C ILE A 6 -14.96 54.47 13.71
N GLN A 7 -14.69 54.04 12.47
CA GLN A 7 -15.05 52.68 12.00
C GLN A 7 -13.98 51.72 12.50
N THR A 8 -14.37 50.92 13.50
CA THR A 8 -13.57 49.77 13.95
C THR A 8 -13.77 48.61 12.97
N PHE A 9 -12.79 48.39 12.11
CA PHE A 9 -12.74 47.24 11.18
C PHE A 9 -12.23 46.03 11.96
N CYS A 10 -13.14 45.19 12.42
CA CYS A 10 -12.82 43.88 12.99
C CYS A 10 -12.30 42.97 11.87
N LEU A 11 -11.00 42.80 11.74
CA LEU A 11 -10.38 41.79 10.90
C LEU A 11 -10.60 40.43 11.57
N LEU A 12 -11.62 39.69 11.12
CA LEU A 12 -11.81 38.29 11.48
C LEU A 12 -10.75 37.46 10.72
N PHE A 13 -9.63 37.18 11.37
CA PHE A 13 -8.66 36.20 10.89
C PHE A 13 -9.31 34.82 11.03
N LEU A 14 -9.95 34.31 9.97
CA LEU A 14 -10.25 32.89 9.84
C LEU A 14 -8.93 32.12 9.75
N CYS A 15 -8.45 31.61 10.87
CA CYS A 15 -7.46 30.55 10.89
C CYS A 15 -8.06 29.31 10.24
N LEU A 16 -7.98 29.20 8.93
CA LEU A 16 -8.13 27.94 8.21
C LEU A 16 -6.98 27.04 8.68
N GLY A 17 -7.24 26.27 9.72
CA GLY A 17 -6.34 25.21 10.17
C GLY A 17 -6.20 24.21 9.06
N THR A 18 -5.18 24.35 8.24
CA THR A 18 -4.77 23.29 7.32
C THR A 18 -4.40 22.09 8.18
N VAL A 19 -5.20 21.04 8.12
CA VAL A 19 -4.86 19.73 8.69
C VAL A 19 -3.62 19.27 7.92
N ARG A 20 -2.44 19.60 8.44
CA ARG A 20 -1.19 19.07 7.89
C ARG A 20 -1.19 17.56 8.11
N ALA A 21 -1.03 16.81 7.03
CA ALA A 21 -0.73 15.40 7.13
C ALA A 21 0.50 15.20 8.03
N GLN A 22 0.39 14.28 8.97
CA GLN A 22 1.51 13.96 9.85
C GLN A 22 2.45 13.01 9.12
N GLN A 23 3.69 13.42 8.95
CA GLN A 23 4.69 12.65 8.21
C GLN A 23 5.59 11.86 9.16
N TYR A 24 5.88 10.63 8.76
CA TYR A 24 6.78 9.72 9.46
C TYR A 24 7.84 9.19 8.50
N GLN A 25 9.05 8.99 8.99
CA GLN A 25 10.16 8.43 8.23
C GLN A 25 10.69 7.18 8.91
N LEU A 26 11.10 6.21 8.11
CA LEU A 26 11.73 4.97 8.54
C LEU A 26 12.87 4.65 7.58
N ALA A 27 14.08 4.46 8.09
CA ALA A 27 15.24 4.05 7.31
C ALA A 27 15.52 2.56 7.48
N SER A 28 16.12 1.93 6.47
CA SER A 28 16.69 0.59 6.57
C SER A 28 17.89 0.55 7.55
N PRO A 29 18.32 -0.63 8.00
CA PRO A 29 19.48 -0.77 8.88
C PRO A 29 20.75 -0.12 8.34
N ASN A 30 21.03 -0.24 7.04
CA ASN A 30 22.18 0.39 6.38
C ASN A 30 21.97 1.88 6.02
N GLY A 31 20.76 2.42 6.23
CA GLY A 31 20.38 3.80 5.96
C GLY A 31 20.16 4.16 4.49
N LYS A 32 20.31 3.21 3.56
CA LYS A 32 20.19 3.50 2.11
C LYS A 32 18.75 3.56 1.61
N LEU A 33 17.89 2.72 2.19
CA LEU A 33 16.46 2.75 1.86
C LEU A 33 15.71 3.57 2.91
N SER A 34 14.83 4.44 2.44
CA SER A 34 13.93 5.22 3.29
C SER A 34 12.48 5.05 2.87
N VAL A 35 11.61 4.92 3.86
CA VAL A 35 10.17 4.91 3.72
C VAL A 35 9.63 6.18 4.35
N THR A 36 8.89 6.96 3.59
CA THR A 36 8.14 8.13 4.08
C THR A 36 6.66 7.78 4.09
N VAL A 37 6.00 8.01 5.21
CA VAL A 37 4.57 7.74 5.40
C VAL A 37 3.87 9.03 5.75
N ASP A 38 2.87 9.40 4.96
CA ASP A 38 2.00 10.55 5.22
C ASP A 38 0.65 10.07 5.72
N ALA A 39 0.32 10.46 6.96
CA ALA A 39 -0.94 10.16 7.62
C ALA A 39 -1.84 11.40 7.63
N GLY A 40 -2.81 11.42 6.72
CA GLY A 40 -3.72 12.55 6.53
C GLY A 40 -5.10 12.09 6.08
N GLU A 41 -5.64 12.76 5.08
CA GLU A 41 -6.89 12.38 4.44
C GLU A 41 -6.82 10.97 3.85
N ALA A 42 -5.71 10.65 3.20
CA ALA A 42 -5.31 9.31 2.82
C ALA A 42 -4.01 8.93 3.54
N LEU A 43 -3.83 7.63 3.81
CA LEU A 43 -2.55 7.08 4.19
C LEU A 43 -1.77 6.76 2.92
N THR A 44 -0.62 7.41 2.76
CA THR A 44 0.28 7.13 1.63
C THR A 44 1.67 6.75 2.12
N TRP A 45 2.37 5.99 1.33
CA TRP A 45 3.77 5.66 1.55
C TRP A 45 4.59 5.90 0.29
N GLN A 46 5.85 6.20 0.49
CA GLN A 46 6.83 6.49 -0.55
C GLN A 46 8.15 5.81 -0.20
N ILE A 47 8.89 5.35 -1.19
CA ILE A 47 10.19 4.69 -0.99
C ILE A 47 11.25 5.43 -1.80
N ALA A 48 12.40 5.68 -1.17
CA ALA A 48 13.61 6.11 -1.86
C ALA A 48 14.78 5.19 -1.50
N HIS A 49 15.72 5.01 -2.42
CA HIS A 49 16.95 4.25 -2.22
C HIS A 49 18.14 5.03 -2.76
N ASP A 50 19.15 5.26 -1.91
CA ASP A 50 20.31 6.12 -2.20
C ASP A 50 19.88 7.50 -2.77
N GLY A 51 18.90 8.14 -2.12
CA GLY A 51 18.37 9.45 -2.51
C GLY A 51 17.52 9.49 -3.79
N THR A 52 17.37 8.36 -4.48
CA THR A 52 16.52 8.25 -5.68
C THR A 52 15.15 7.69 -5.29
N THR A 53 14.08 8.36 -5.71
CA THR A 53 12.72 7.85 -5.49
C THR A 53 12.51 6.56 -6.29
N VAL A 54 12.07 5.51 -5.59
CA VAL A 54 11.72 4.20 -6.14
C VAL A 54 10.22 4.06 -6.30
N LEU A 55 9.47 4.53 -5.30
CA LEU A 55 8.02 4.54 -5.28
C LEU A 55 7.54 5.94 -4.90
N GLN A 56 6.69 6.51 -5.74
CA GLN A 56 6.01 7.79 -5.48
C GLN A 56 4.93 7.61 -4.39
N PRO A 57 4.39 8.71 -3.81
CA PRO A 57 3.29 8.59 -2.86
C PRO A 57 2.18 7.69 -3.39
N SER A 58 1.98 6.57 -2.72
CA SER A 58 1.09 5.48 -3.10
C SER A 58 0.11 5.23 -1.97
N ALA A 59 -1.17 5.26 -2.28
CA ALA A 59 -2.23 5.14 -1.29
C ALA A 59 -2.39 3.68 -0.84
N ILE A 60 -2.63 3.51 0.46
CA ILE A 60 -2.97 2.23 1.05
C ILE A 60 -4.17 2.38 1.98
N ALA A 61 -5.13 1.47 1.87
CA ALA A 61 -6.32 1.46 2.72
C ALA A 61 -6.91 0.06 2.81
N LEU A 62 -7.56 -0.25 3.92
CA LEU A 62 -8.29 -1.49 4.11
C LEU A 62 -9.74 -1.16 4.42
N GLN A 63 -10.66 -1.60 3.57
CA GLN A 63 -12.08 -1.43 3.75
C GLN A 63 -12.71 -2.69 4.31
N GLY A 64 -13.52 -2.54 5.33
CA GLY A 64 -14.21 -3.67 5.92
C GLY A 64 -15.41 -3.26 6.73
N ARG A 65 -16.03 -4.23 7.40
CA ARG A 65 -17.19 -4.02 8.28
C ARG A 65 -17.18 -4.99 9.45
N ASP A 66 -17.86 -4.62 10.50
CA ASP A 66 -18.22 -5.55 11.58
C ASP A 66 -19.17 -6.63 11.01
N GLU A 67 -18.94 -7.88 11.32
CA GLU A 67 -19.74 -9.01 10.85
C GLU A 67 -21.24 -8.84 11.17
N LYS A 68 -21.57 -8.31 12.35
CA LYS A 68 -22.93 -8.07 12.82
C LYS A 68 -23.59 -6.82 12.25
N SER A 69 -22.83 -5.93 11.61
CA SER A 69 -23.30 -4.65 11.09
C SER A 69 -23.19 -4.58 9.59
N ALA A 70 -24.23 -5.02 8.88
CA ALA A 70 -24.27 -4.96 7.41
C ALA A 70 -24.21 -3.53 6.84
N LYS A 71 -24.41 -2.49 7.66
CA LYS A 71 -24.67 -1.12 7.20
C LYS A 71 -23.49 -0.15 7.33
N LYS A 72 -22.43 -0.46 8.07
CA LYS A 72 -21.36 0.51 8.32
C LYS A 72 -20.01 -0.05 7.88
N ALA A 73 -19.61 0.32 6.67
CA ALA A 73 -18.23 0.12 6.23
C ALA A 73 -17.28 1.03 7.02
N ILE A 74 -16.13 0.50 7.41
CA ILE A 74 -15.02 1.20 8.06
C ILE A 74 -13.86 1.15 7.07
N THR A 75 -13.18 2.27 6.89
CA THR A 75 -11.97 2.32 6.05
C THR A 75 -10.78 2.71 6.91
N PHE A 76 -9.87 1.76 7.13
CA PHE A 76 -8.55 2.03 7.68
C PHE A 76 -7.68 2.70 6.60
N GLY A 77 -6.88 3.68 6.97
CA GLY A 77 -6.06 4.43 6.00
C GLY A 77 -6.77 5.65 5.38
N LYS A 78 -8.01 6.00 5.82
CA LYS A 78 -8.72 7.21 5.43
C LYS A 78 -8.94 8.13 6.64
N ASN A 79 -8.71 9.45 6.47
CA ASN A 79 -8.81 10.44 7.56
C ASN A 79 -8.01 10.00 8.80
N VAL A 80 -6.76 9.63 8.58
CA VAL A 80 -5.91 8.95 9.54
C VAL A 80 -5.59 9.87 10.71
N LYS A 81 -5.81 9.35 11.93
CA LYS A 81 -5.41 10.03 13.17
C LYS A 81 -4.51 9.09 13.94
N VAL A 82 -3.22 9.32 13.88
CA VAL A 82 -2.24 8.53 14.63
C VAL A 82 -2.30 8.92 16.10
N ILE A 83 -2.47 7.92 16.96
CA ILE A 83 -2.48 8.06 18.42
C ILE A 83 -1.07 7.91 18.96
N ARG A 84 -0.31 6.94 18.40
CA ARG A 84 1.04 6.61 18.85
C ARG A 84 1.85 6.05 17.70
N ALA A 85 3.12 6.43 17.62
CA ALA A 85 4.10 5.87 16.70
C ALA A 85 5.17 5.11 17.52
N GLU A 86 5.38 3.86 17.19
CA GLU A 86 6.37 2.98 17.85
C GLU A 86 7.42 2.56 16.82
N ARG A 87 8.70 2.55 17.26
CA ARG A 87 9.82 2.10 16.44
C ARG A 87 10.56 0.98 17.13
N LYS A 88 11.05 0.04 16.33
CA LYS A 88 12.00 -0.97 16.80
C LYS A 88 12.95 -1.37 15.67
N SER A 89 14.14 -1.80 16.04
CA SER A 89 15.07 -2.50 15.16
C SER A 89 15.06 -3.98 15.51
N VAL A 90 15.13 -4.81 14.49
CA VAL A 90 15.16 -6.28 14.64
C VAL A 90 16.38 -6.79 13.89
N GLU A 91 17.14 -7.63 14.57
CA GLU A 91 18.22 -8.42 14.01
C GLU A 91 18.06 -9.84 14.52
N SER A 92 17.60 -10.72 13.64
CA SER A 92 17.35 -12.12 13.96
C SER A 92 17.64 -13.01 12.75
N SER A 93 17.58 -14.30 12.96
CA SER A 93 17.65 -15.30 11.90
C SER A 93 16.72 -16.46 12.23
N PHE A 94 16.23 -17.12 11.20
CA PHE A 94 15.40 -18.31 11.35
C PHE A 94 15.84 -19.43 10.40
N PRO A 95 15.69 -20.70 10.81
CA PRO A 95 16.03 -21.82 9.96
C PRO A 95 15.00 -21.97 8.83
N THR A 96 15.48 -22.40 7.68
CA THR A 96 14.64 -22.61 6.49
C THR A 96 14.87 -24.01 5.92
N PRO A 97 14.16 -25.03 6.43
CA PRO A 97 14.45 -26.43 6.11
C PRO A 97 14.17 -26.78 4.63
N LEU A 98 13.29 -26.02 3.96
CA LEU A 98 12.90 -26.29 2.56
C LEU A 98 13.51 -25.30 1.55
N TYR A 99 14.35 -24.39 1.99
CA TYR A 99 14.97 -23.39 1.13
C TYR A 99 16.46 -23.71 0.93
N LYS A 100 17.04 -23.26 -0.20
CA LYS A 100 18.46 -23.49 -0.52
C LYS A 100 19.48 -22.92 0.49
N LYS A 101 19.05 -21.99 1.35
CA LYS A 101 19.85 -21.48 2.48
C LYS A 101 19.33 -22.14 3.76
N ALA A 102 20.20 -22.70 4.58
CA ALA A 102 19.83 -23.32 5.84
C ALA A 102 19.28 -22.32 6.89
N SER A 103 19.64 -21.05 6.75
CA SER A 103 19.16 -19.97 7.61
C SER A 103 19.01 -18.68 6.82
N VAL A 104 17.98 -17.90 7.14
CA VAL A 104 17.74 -16.58 6.56
C VAL A 104 17.84 -15.54 7.68
N LYS A 105 18.57 -14.46 7.40
CA LYS A 105 18.61 -13.30 8.29
C LYS A 105 17.33 -12.48 8.13
N ASP A 106 16.77 -12.04 9.25
CA ASP A 106 15.62 -11.14 9.31
C ASP A 106 16.05 -9.86 10.03
N VAL A 107 16.55 -8.90 9.25
CA VAL A 107 17.16 -7.65 9.74
C VAL A 107 16.42 -6.47 9.14
N TYR A 108 15.73 -5.70 9.97
CA TYR A 108 14.94 -4.56 9.53
C TYR A 108 14.70 -3.54 10.64
N ASN A 109 14.35 -2.33 10.24
CA ASN A 109 13.73 -1.36 11.12
C ASN A 109 12.21 -1.33 10.88
N GLN A 110 11.44 -1.12 11.94
CA GLN A 110 9.98 -1.14 11.91
C GLN A 110 9.40 0.14 12.52
N LEU A 111 8.37 0.67 11.85
CA LEU A 111 7.48 1.71 12.33
C LEU A 111 6.07 1.15 12.45
N THR A 112 5.46 1.26 13.62
CA THR A 112 4.06 0.91 13.84
C THR A 112 3.28 2.16 14.21
N LEU A 113 2.30 2.51 13.40
CA LEU A 113 1.39 3.63 13.62
C LEU A 113 0.08 3.09 14.20
N LYS A 114 -0.17 3.33 15.49
CA LYS A 114 -1.46 3.06 16.13
C LYS A 114 -2.42 4.17 15.80
N CYS A 115 -3.55 3.83 15.21
CA CYS A 115 -4.51 4.79 14.67
C CYS A 115 -5.84 4.76 15.44
N ARG A 116 -6.53 5.90 15.45
CA ARG A 116 -7.90 5.95 15.94
C ARG A 116 -8.80 5.07 15.07
N GLY A 117 -9.70 4.33 15.68
CA GLY A 117 -10.59 3.40 14.97
C GLY A 117 -10.20 1.93 15.16
N GLY A 118 -9.26 1.64 16.08
CA GLY A 118 -8.90 0.27 16.48
C GLY A 118 -8.14 -0.49 15.42
N TYR A 119 -7.14 0.14 14.85
CA TYR A 119 -6.21 -0.50 13.93
C TYR A 119 -4.81 0.10 14.03
N SER A 120 -3.83 -0.66 13.57
CA SER A 120 -2.48 -0.19 13.37
C SER A 120 -2.02 -0.46 11.94
N VAL A 121 -1.06 0.33 11.47
CA VAL A 121 -0.34 0.04 10.24
C VAL A 121 1.14 -0.09 10.57
N GLN A 122 1.74 -1.18 10.12
CA GLN A 122 3.12 -1.52 10.38
C GLN A 122 3.91 -1.47 9.09
N PHE A 123 5.00 -0.70 9.09
CA PHE A 123 5.95 -0.60 7.98
C PHE A 123 7.26 -1.24 8.41
N ARG A 124 7.92 -1.94 7.51
CA ARG A 124 9.27 -2.47 7.68
C ARG A 124 10.15 -1.98 6.55
N ALA A 125 11.36 -1.58 6.89
CA ALA A 125 12.41 -1.22 5.95
C ALA A 125 13.58 -2.19 6.12
N TYR A 126 13.83 -2.97 5.08
CA TYR A 126 14.98 -3.83 4.89
C TYR A 126 16.02 -3.11 4.03
N ASP A 127 17.23 -3.63 3.93
CA ASP A 127 18.27 -3.02 3.11
C ASP A 127 17.98 -3.09 1.59
N ASP A 128 17.14 -4.04 1.20
CA ASP A 128 16.77 -4.34 -0.19
C ASP A 128 15.27 -4.21 -0.48
N GLY A 129 14.46 -3.77 0.49
CA GLY A 129 13.03 -3.64 0.27
C GLY A 129 12.26 -3.04 1.44
N ALA A 130 10.99 -2.78 1.21
CA ALA A 130 10.07 -2.32 2.23
C ALA A 130 8.74 -3.06 2.12
N ALA A 131 8.06 -3.18 3.27
CA ALA A 131 6.74 -3.81 3.33
C ALA A 131 5.83 -3.05 4.29
N TYR A 132 4.52 -3.19 4.08
CA TYR A 132 3.52 -2.76 5.06
C TYR A 132 2.50 -3.86 5.32
N ARG A 133 1.78 -3.72 6.42
CA ARG A 133 0.56 -4.48 6.71
C ARG A 133 -0.39 -3.71 7.59
N PHE A 134 -1.68 -3.95 7.43
CA PHE A 134 -2.70 -3.54 8.37
C PHE A 134 -2.83 -4.56 9.50
N ILE A 135 -3.12 -4.08 10.71
CA ILE A 135 -3.39 -4.90 11.89
C ILE A 135 -4.71 -4.40 12.46
N SER A 136 -5.74 -5.23 12.45
CA SER A 136 -7.00 -4.93 13.12
C SER A 136 -6.83 -5.15 14.61
N GLU A 137 -7.19 -4.15 15.41
CA GLU A 137 -7.28 -4.21 16.87
C GLU A 137 -8.73 -4.30 17.33
N GLN A 138 -9.64 -4.67 16.42
CA GLN A 138 -11.05 -4.84 16.74
C GLN A 138 -11.26 -6.10 17.59
N ASN A 139 -12.04 -5.99 18.67
CA ASN A 139 -12.39 -7.12 19.54
C ASN A 139 -13.53 -8.00 18.97
N LYS A 140 -13.88 -7.81 17.71
CA LYS A 140 -14.98 -8.50 17.03
C LYS A 140 -14.52 -8.98 15.65
N PRO A 141 -15.15 -10.03 15.11
CA PRO A 141 -14.90 -10.44 13.74
C PRO A 141 -15.09 -9.25 12.76
N PHE A 142 -14.09 -9.08 11.90
CA PHE A 142 -14.03 -8.00 10.92
C PHE A 142 -13.94 -8.60 9.52
N ILE A 143 -14.92 -8.29 8.69
CA ILE A 143 -14.98 -8.76 7.32
C ILE A 143 -14.28 -7.75 6.43
N VAL A 144 -13.21 -8.15 5.76
CA VAL A 144 -12.52 -7.34 4.75
C VAL A 144 -13.36 -7.36 3.47
N LEU A 145 -13.64 -6.17 2.94
CA LEU A 145 -14.41 -5.98 1.71
C LEU A 145 -13.50 -5.66 0.53
N ASN A 146 -12.44 -4.88 0.76
CA ASN A 146 -11.48 -4.49 -0.27
C ASN A 146 -10.21 -3.93 0.37
N GLU A 147 -9.10 -3.98 -0.37
CA GLU A 147 -7.86 -3.30 -0.04
C GLU A 147 -7.44 -2.38 -1.19
N THR A 148 -7.03 -1.16 -0.85
CA THR A 148 -6.33 -0.27 -1.77
C THR A 148 -4.84 -0.45 -1.53
N ALA A 149 -4.10 -0.80 -2.57
CA ALA A 149 -2.66 -0.85 -2.58
C ALA A 149 -2.17 -0.31 -3.92
N ASP A 150 -1.79 0.97 -3.92
CA ASP A 150 -1.25 1.63 -5.10
C ASP A 150 0.27 1.54 -5.11
N PHE A 151 0.84 1.48 -6.31
CA PHE A 151 2.27 1.50 -6.56
C PHE A 151 2.53 2.47 -7.72
N ASN A 152 2.81 3.73 -7.41
CA ASN A 152 2.99 4.81 -8.36
C ASN A 152 4.48 5.08 -8.62
N PHE A 153 4.81 5.38 -9.86
CA PHE A 153 6.15 5.73 -10.29
C PHE A 153 6.16 7.14 -10.88
N ASP A 154 7.36 7.74 -10.99
CA ASP A 154 7.52 9.11 -11.50
C ASP A 154 7.59 9.19 -13.02
N LYS A 155 7.76 8.04 -13.69
CA LYS A 155 7.86 7.93 -15.14
C LYS A 155 7.14 6.71 -15.66
N ASP A 156 6.96 6.66 -16.96
CA ASP A 156 6.46 5.51 -17.69
C ASP A 156 7.58 4.48 -17.93
N TYR A 157 7.90 3.74 -16.88
CA TYR A 157 8.95 2.73 -16.92
C TYR A 157 8.52 1.46 -17.65
N GLN A 158 9.51 0.76 -18.22
CA GLN A 158 9.34 -0.62 -18.69
C GLN A 158 9.03 -1.54 -17.51
N ALA A 159 8.10 -2.44 -17.71
CA ALA A 159 7.72 -3.45 -16.74
C ALA A 159 7.70 -4.85 -17.38
N PHE A 160 8.00 -5.85 -16.57
CA PHE A 160 7.77 -7.26 -16.90
C PHE A 160 6.46 -7.68 -16.21
N VAL A 161 5.45 -7.90 -17.02
CA VAL A 161 4.07 -8.05 -16.57
C VAL A 161 3.60 -9.49 -16.76
N PRO A 162 3.33 -10.23 -15.68
CA PRO A 162 2.81 -11.60 -15.72
C PRO A 162 1.29 -11.60 -15.86
N TYR A 163 0.77 -11.35 -17.06
CA TYR A 163 -0.68 -11.38 -17.30
C TYR A 163 -1.25 -12.78 -17.10
N ILE A 164 -2.41 -12.86 -16.48
CA ILE A 164 -3.19 -14.10 -16.44
C ILE A 164 -3.72 -14.42 -17.85
N ASN A 165 -3.72 -15.71 -18.18
CA ASN A 165 -4.27 -16.19 -19.45
C ASN A 165 -5.80 -16.25 -19.36
N ASP A 166 -6.46 -15.19 -19.79
CA ASP A 166 -7.92 -15.13 -19.86
C ASP A 166 -8.40 -15.28 -21.30
N ASN A 167 -8.55 -16.50 -21.74
CA ASN A 167 -9.14 -16.83 -23.04
C ASN A 167 -10.55 -17.43 -22.90
N ARG A 168 -11.16 -17.38 -21.73
CA ARG A 168 -12.42 -18.04 -21.42
C ARG A 168 -13.42 -17.06 -20.83
N ASN A 169 -14.69 -17.26 -21.14
CA ASN A 169 -15.80 -16.55 -20.51
C ASN A 169 -16.02 -17.03 -19.05
N GLY A 170 -14.99 -16.96 -18.24
CA GLY A 170 -15.01 -17.40 -16.87
C GLY A 170 -14.79 -16.26 -15.89
N GLU A 171 -14.80 -16.58 -14.62
CA GLU A 171 -14.55 -15.60 -13.57
C GLU A 171 -13.11 -15.11 -13.62
N ARG A 172 -12.96 -13.80 -13.66
CA ARG A 172 -11.70 -13.08 -13.88
C ARG A 172 -10.55 -13.48 -12.94
N TYR A 173 -10.87 -13.93 -11.73
CA TYR A 173 -9.89 -14.27 -10.71
C TYR A 173 -9.56 -15.76 -10.60
N CYS A 174 -10.08 -16.60 -11.50
CA CYS A 174 -9.89 -18.05 -11.46
C CYS A 174 -8.71 -18.55 -12.31
N PHE A 175 -8.03 -17.66 -13.01
CA PHE A 175 -6.99 -18.06 -13.97
C PHE A 175 -5.61 -18.06 -13.37
N SER A 176 -4.83 -19.09 -13.72
CA SER A 176 -3.41 -19.19 -13.39
C SER A 176 -2.55 -18.45 -14.41
N PHE A 177 -1.31 -18.22 -14.03
CA PHE A 177 -0.28 -17.73 -14.93
C PHE A 177 0.55 -18.92 -15.43
N GLU A 178 0.51 -19.14 -16.72
CA GLU A 178 1.30 -20.20 -17.41
C GLU A 178 1.85 -19.68 -18.76
N SER A 179 2.35 -18.45 -18.78
CA SER A 179 2.86 -17.81 -19.98
C SER A 179 4.17 -17.07 -19.71
N TYR A 180 4.76 -16.50 -20.75
CA TYR A 180 5.88 -15.59 -20.61
C TYR A 180 5.43 -14.25 -20.05
N TYR A 181 6.37 -13.54 -19.41
CA TYR A 181 6.16 -12.16 -19.03
C TYR A 181 6.13 -11.29 -20.28
N ASP A 182 5.14 -10.40 -20.36
CA ASP A 182 5.12 -9.35 -21.37
C ASP A 182 6.01 -8.19 -20.92
N GLU A 183 6.83 -7.68 -21.85
CA GLU A 183 7.62 -6.49 -21.62
C GLU A 183 6.93 -5.29 -22.26
N ALA A 184 6.48 -4.34 -21.44
CA ALA A 184 5.77 -3.14 -21.90
C ALA A 184 5.99 -1.95 -20.96
N PRO A 185 5.90 -0.70 -21.48
CA PRO A 185 5.76 0.47 -20.62
C PRO A 185 4.49 0.36 -19.75
N LEU A 186 4.54 0.86 -18.52
CA LEU A 186 3.39 0.84 -17.60
C LEU A 186 2.12 1.44 -18.26
N SER A 187 2.27 2.53 -19.03
CA SER A 187 1.15 3.16 -19.75
C SER A 187 0.50 2.29 -20.82
N LYS A 188 1.20 1.24 -21.25
CA LYS A 188 0.73 0.30 -22.28
C LYS A 188 0.19 -1.00 -21.72
N MET A 189 0.20 -1.16 -20.40
CA MET A 189 -0.45 -2.31 -19.78
C MET A 189 -1.92 -2.38 -20.18
N TYR A 190 -2.39 -3.61 -20.40
CA TYR A 190 -3.80 -3.86 -20.72
C TYR A 190 -4.69 -3.45 -19.54
N THR A 191 -5.74 -2.66 -19.84
CA THR A 191 -6.63 -2.11 -18.80
C THR A 191 -7.71 -3.09 -18.33
N ASP A 192 -7.97 -4.09 -19.13
CA ASP A 192 -8.98 -5.13 -18.91
C ASP A 192 -8.40 -6.47 -18.42
N SER A 193 -7.07 -6.55 -18.34
CA SER A 193 -6.37 -7.74 -17.88
C SER A 193 -5.85 -7.57 -16.46
N LEU A 194 -5.72 -8.70 -15.76
CA LEU A 194 -5.04 -8.80 -14.48
C LEU A 194 -3.63 -9.36 -14.68
N SER A 195 -2.72 -8.96 -13.83
CA SER A 195 -1.42 -9.62 -13.67
C SER A 195 -1.27 -10.15 -12.26
N ILE A 196 -0.52 -11.23 -12.11
CA ILE A 196 -0.16 -11.77 -10.79
C ILE A 196 1.08 -11.06 -10.23
N THR A 197 1.46 -11.38 -9.01
CA THR A 197 2.76 -11.07 -8.44
C THR A 197 3.75 -12.25 -8.64
N PRO A 198 5.06 -11.99 -8.81
CA PRO A 198 5.74 -10.70 -8.78
C PRO A 198 5.67 -9.94 -10.11
N LEU A 199 5.45 -8.63 -10.07
CA LEU A 199 5.60 -7.73 -11.21
C LEU A 199 6.88 -6.91 -11.02
N MET A 200 7.69 -6.79 -12.06
CA MET A 200 8.96 -6.06 -12.00
C MET A 200 8.92 -4.80 -12.86
N VAL A 201 9.37 -3.68 -12.29
CA VAL A 201 9.51 -2.39 -12.96
C VAL A 201 10.99 -2.03 -13.08
N CYS A 202 11.44 -1.67 -14.28
CA CYS A 202 12.83 -1.30 -14.59
C CYS A 202 13.02 0.20 -14.41
N LEU A 203 13.64 0.58 -13.30
CA LEU A 203 13.92 1.98 -12.96
C LEU A 203 15.23 2.47 -13.61
N ASP A 204 15.43 3.80 -13.57
CA ASP A 204 16.69 4.41 -14.01
C ASP A 204 17.90 3.89 -13.22
N GLY A 205 19.07 4.00 -13.83
CA GLY A 205 20.33 3.56 -13.22
C GLY A 205 20.44 2.05 -13.00
N GLY A 206 19.65 1.25 -13.74
CA GLY A 206 19.68 -0.20 -13.67
C GLY A 206 18.99 -0.80 -12.43
N LYS A 207 18.34 0.02 -11.61
CA LYS A 207 17.55 -0.43 -10.46
C LYS A 207 16.31 -1.19 -10.93
N LYS A 208 15.84 -2.12 -10.10
CA LYS A 208 14.61 -2.87 -10.32
C LYS A 208 13.72 -2.74 -9.08
N ALA A 209 12.45 -2.44 -9.28
CA ALA A 209 11.43 -2.55 -8.25
C ALA A 209 10.59 -3.80 -8.52
N VAL A 210 10.42 -4.65 -7.52
CA VAL A 210 9.59 -5.85 -7.62
C VAL A 210 8.44 -5.73 -6.64
N ILE A 211 7.22 -5.78 -7.17
CA ILE A 211 5.99 -5.77 -6.37
C ILE A 211 5.60 -7.20 -6.10
N MET A 212 5.43 -7.53 -4.83
CA MET A 212 5.09 -8.88 -4.38
C MET A 212 4.32 -8.83 -3.06
N GLU A 213 3.79 -9.96 -2.67
CA GLU A 213 3.09 -10.15 -1.42
C GLU A 213 3.64 -11.34 -0.65
N ALA A 214 3.34 -11.40 0.64
CA ALA A 214 3.75 -12.49 1.52
C ALA A 214 2.73 -12.68 2.64
N GLY A 215 2.69 -13.88 3.24
CA GLY A 215 1.84 -14.18 4.38
C GLY A 215 0.36 -14.30 4.01
N LEU A 216 0.05 -14.98 2.92
CA LEU A 216 -1.30 -15.22 2.41
C LEU A 216 -2.07 -16.25 3.24
N GLU A 217 -2.21 -16.00 4.53
CA GLU A 217 -2.98 -16.85 5.43
C GLU A 217 -4.41 -16.29 5.55
N ASN A 218 -5.39 -17.03 5.01
CA ASN A 218 -6.81 -16.64 5.01
C ASN A 218 -7.07 -15.26 4.38
N TYR A 219 -6.33 -14.92 3.33
CA TYR A 219 -6.44 -13.67 2.58
C TYR A 219 -6.33 -13.94 1.07
N PRO A 220 -7.12 -13.27 0.22
CA PRO A 220 -7.03 -13.47 -1.22
C PRO A 220 -5.68 -12.99 -1.76
N GLY A 221 -5.14 -13.70 -2.75
CA GLY A 221 -3.95 -13.27 -3.47
C GLY A 221 -4.18 -11.95 -4.20
N MET A 222 -3.14 -11.11 -4.23
CA MET A 222 -3.15 -9.83 -4.89
C MET A 222 -2.92 -9.99 -6.40
N PHE A 223 -3.88 -9.55 -7.19
CA PHE A 223 -3.67 -9.25 -8.59
C PHE A 223 -3.31 -7.77 -8.76
N LEU A 224 -2.69 -7.43 -9.88
CA LEU A 224 -2.32 -6.06 -10.23
C LEU A 224 -2.99 -5.67 -11.54
N THR A 225 -3.40 -4.41 -11.63
CA THR A 225 -3.90 -3.77 -12.84
C THR A 225 -3.26 -2.39 -12.98
N VAL A 226 -3.23 -1.85 -14.18
CA VAL A 226 -2.69 -0.50 -14.39
C VAL A 226 -3.50 0.53 -13.59
N ASN A 227 -2.81 1.50 -12.98
CA ASN A 227 -3.50 2.61 -12.32
C ASN A 227 -4.19 3.48 -13.38
N PRO A 228 -5.54 3.57 -13.41
CA PRO A 228 -6.26 4.26 -14.47
C PRO A 228 -6.09 5.78 -14.45
N GLN A 229 -5.72 6.36 -13.30
CA GLN A 229 -5.55 7.80 -13.15
C GLN A 229 -4.20 8.28 -13.70
N THR A 230 -3.14 7.58 -13.35
CA THR A 230 -1.78 8.01 -13.70
C THR A 230 -1.24 7.30 -14.93
N ARG A 231 -1.62 6.03 -15.14
CA ARG A 231 -1.02 5.09 -16.10
C ARG A 231 0.52 4.98 -15.99
N GLN A 232 1.07 5.43 -14.87
CA GLN A 232 2.49 5.35 -14.50
C GLN A 232 2.64 4.55 -13.21
N GLY A 233 1.72 3.63 -12.96
CA GLY A 233 1.71 2.79 -11.79
C GLY A 233 0.73 1.64 -11.94
N VAL A 234 0.73 0.80 -10.93
CA VAL A 234 -0.23 -0.30 -10.81
C VAL A 234 -0.97 -0.19 -9.48
N GLN A 235 -2.13 -0.80 -9.44
CA GLN A 235 -2.95 -0.90 -8.24
C GLN A 235 -3.37 -2.34 -8.02
N ALA A 236 -3.59 -2.69 -6.76
CA ALA A 236 -4.10 -4.02 -6.40
C ALA A 236 -5.55 -4.22 -6.84
N ALA A 237 -5.85 -5.46 -7.20
CA ALA A 237 -7.19 -5.97 -7.43
C ALA A 237 -7.34 -7.31 -6.72
N PHE A 238 -8.40 -7.47 -5.96
CA PHE A 238 -8.66 -8.69 -5.19
C PHE A 238 -9.94 -9.35 -5.64
N ALA A 239 -9.96 -10.68 -5.60
CA ALA A 239 -11.18 -11.43 -5.80
C ALA A 239 -12.22 -11.03 -4.74
N PRO A 240 -13.50 -10.84 -5.12
CA PRO A 240 -14.54 -10.61 -4.15
C PRO A 240 -14.68 -11.82 -3.23
N TYR A 241 -15.15 -11.58 -2.00
CA TYR A 241 -15.46 -12.68 -1.09
C TYR A 241 -16.54 -13.57 -1.73
N PRO A 242 -16.38 -14.90 -1.73
CA PRO A 242 -17.37 -15.79 -2.32
C PRO A 242 -18.71 -15.63 -1.61
N LEU A 243 -19.78 -15.50 -2.41
CA LEU A 243 -21.15 -15.37 -1.90
C LEU A 243 -21.74 -16.72 -1.54
N GLU A 244 -21.30 -17.79 -2.21
CA GLU A 244 -21.77 -19.17 -2.01
C GLU A 244 -20.58 -20.13 -2.09
N GLU A 245 -20.59 -21.14 -1.24
CA GLU A 245 -19.66 -22.25 -1.27
C GLU A 245 -20.38 -23.42 -1.97
N ILE A 246 -20.01 -23.71 -3.21
CA ILE A 246 -20.51 -24.88 -3.93
C ILE A 246 -19.56 -26.03 -3.64
N ILE A 247 -19.98 -26.95 -2.79
CA ILE A 247 -19.26 -28.21 -2.57
C ILE A 247 -19.68 -29.15 -3.70
N GLY A 248 -18.78 -29.40 -4.65
CA GLY A 248 -18.93 -30.34 -5.74
C GLY A 248 -18.58 -31.78 -5.32
#